data_0553fe581ae0688355cd0af3188a0236
#
_entry.id   0553fe581ae0688355cd0af3188a0236
#
_cell.length_a   1.000
_cell.length_b   1.000
_cell.length_c   1.000
_cell.angle_alpha   90.00
_cell.angle_beta   90.00
_cell.angle_gamma   90.00
#
_symmetry.space_group_name_H-M   'P 1'
#
loop_
_entity.id
_entity.type
_entity.pdbx_description
1 polymer ?
#
loop_
_entity_poly.entity_id
_entity_poly.type
_entity_poly.pdbx_seq_one_letter_code
_entity_poly.pdbx_strand_id
1 'polypeptide(L)'
;MSNRLPRALLADIAAVIGSGDHASALMRLGDESGPEASAAVSSYRAQCAAALGDFDAAERHLRVALDLVERRMTALPADEAARARLAAALTILPPADAPVTPTLEVISPELTAVRLRRMLAAVFMKAGRELDAEMELALLPVEARSL
;
A
#
# COMPACT_ATOMS: atom_id res chain seq x y z
N MET A 1 -15.43 -6.48 19.61
CA MET A 1 -15.93 -6.18 18.26
C MET A 1 -14.78 -5.83 17.34
N SER A 2 -14.84 -6.32 16.13
CA SER A 2 -13.86 -5.97 15.11
C SER A 2 -14.09 -4.56 14.61
N ASN A 3 -13.04 -3.74 14.54
CA ASN A 3 -13.08 -2.42 13.93
C ASN A 3 -12.74 -2.46 12.43
N ARG A 4 -12.62 -3.69 11.90
CA ARG A 4 -12.30 -3.90 10.49
C ARG A 4 -13.48 -3.51 9.61
N LEU A 5 -13.20 -2.72 8.57
CA LEU A 5 -14.22 -2.30 7.63
C LEU A 5 -14.67 -3.49 6.76
N PRO A 6 -15.98 -3.62 6.49
CA PRO A 6 -16.48 -4.66 5.58
C PRO A 6 -15.91 -4.50 4.16
N ARG A 7 -15.73 -5.62 3.46
CA ARG A 7 -15.23 -5.61 2.07
C ARG A 7 -16.10 -4.77 1.13
N ALA A 8 -17.42 -4.82 1.30
CA ALA A 8 -18.35 -4.02 0.48
C ALA A 8 -18.08 -2.52 0.66
N LEU A 9 -17.85 -2.08 1.90
CA LEU A 9 -17.52 -0.70 2.20
C LEU A 9 -16.18 -0.29 1.59
N LEU A 10 -15.18 -1.18 1.62
CA LEU A 10 -13.87 -0.91 1.00
C LEU A 10 -13.98 -0.77 -0.51
N ALA A 11 -14.83 -1.56 -1.16
CA ALA A 11 -15.10 -1.42 -2.59
C ALA A 11 -15.75 -0.07 -2.93
N ASP A 12 -16.70 0.37 -2.11
CA ASP A 12 -17.34 1.67 -2.26
C ASP A 12 -16.34 2.81 -2.08
N ILE A 13 -15.46 2.70 -1.10
CA ILE A 13 -14.40 3.69 -0.84
C ILE A 13 -13.44 3.75 -2.04
N ALA A 14 -13.06 2.61 -2.58
CA ALA A 14 -12.20 2.56 -3.77
C ALA A 14 -12.85 3.25 -4.97
N ALA A 15 -14.15 3.09 -5.15
CA ALA A 15 -14.90 3.77 -6.21
C ALA A 15 -14.92 5.30 -5.99
N VAL A 16 -15.08 5.75 -4.75
CA VAL A 16 -15.04 7.18 -4.40
C VAL A 16 -13.64 7.76 -4.67
N ILE A 17 -12.58 7.03 -4.36
CA ILE A 17 -11.21 7.44 -4.69
C ILE A 17 -11.05 7.55 -6.20
N GLY A 18 -11.56 6.59 -6.95
CA GLY A 18 -11.49 6.60 -8.42
C GLY A 18 -12.26 7.76 -9.05
N SER A 19 -13.29 8.28 -8.38
CA SER A 19 -14.03 9.46 -8.84
C SER A 19 -13.33 10.79 -8.54
N GLY A 20 -12.25 10.77 -7.77
CA GLY A 20 -11.48 11.96 -7.40
C GLY A 20 -11.91 12.63 -6.10
N ASP A 21 -12.92 12.11 -5.41
CA ASP A 21 -13.42 12.67 -4.15
C ASP A 21 -12.64 12.10 -2.96
N HIS A 22 -11.37 12.48 -2.85
CA HIS A 22 -10.47 11.94 -1.83
C HIS A 22 -10.85 12.35 -0.42
N ALA A 23 -11.41 13.53 -0.24
CA ALA A 23 -11.85 14.00 1.08
C ALA A 23 -12.98 13.15 1.64
N SER A 24 -13.99 12.83 0.80
CA SER A 24 -15.09 11.95 1.21
C SER A 24 -14.61 10.53 1.47
N ALA A 25 -13.68 10.01 0.66
CA ALA A 25 -13.09 8.70 0.86
C ALA A 25 -12.36 8.63 2.20
N LEU A 26 -11.58 9.64 2.52
CA LEU A 26 -10.84 9.72 3.78
C LEU A 26 -11.77 9.74 4.99
N MET A 27 -12.87 10.49 4.90
CA MET A 27 -13.89 10.50 5.96
C MET A 27 -14.53 9.12 6.16
N ARG A 28 -14.84 8.42 5.08
CA ARG A 28 -15.44 7.08 5.14
C ARG A 28 -14.49 6.04 5.70
N LEU A 29 -13.19 6.18 5.46
CA LEU A 29 -12.17 5.29 6.01
C LEU A 29 -12.08 5.40 7.53
N GLY A 30 -12.39 6.57 8.07
CA GLY A 30 -12.35 6.81 9.50
C GLY A 30 -10.94 6.61 10.07
N ASP A 31 -10.91 6.27 11.36
CA ASP A 31 -9.67 6.07 12.10
C ASP A 31 -9.56 4.60 12.52
N GLU A 32 -9.33 3.72 11.56
CA GLU A 32 -9.05 2.31 11.85
C GLU A 32 -7.64 2.20 12.41
N SER A 33 -7.51 1.78 13.67
CA SER A 33 -6.23 1.67 14.35
C SER A 33 -6.18 0.39 15.19
N GLY A 34 -4.98 0.07 15.68
CA GLY A 34 -4.77 -1.07 16.55
C GLY A 34 -4.52 -2.38 15.78
N PRO A 35 -4.69 -3.54 16.45
CA PRO A 35 -4.27 -4.83 15.90
C PRO A 35 -5.10 -5.29 14.68
N GLU A 36 -6.23 -4.66 14.42
CA GLU A 36 -7.10 -5.00 13.30
C GLU A 36 -6.91 -4.09 12.08
N ALA A 37 -6.04 -3.09 12.18
CA ALA A 37 -5.71 -2.22 11.05
C ALA A 37 -5.16 -3.05 9.89
N SER A 38 -5.55 -2.75 8.67
CA SER A 38 -5.10 -3.45 7.48
C SER A 38 -4.17 -2.59 6.64
N ALA A 39 -3.25 -3.24 5.95
CA ALA A 39 -2.35 -2.54 5.03
C ALA A 39 -3.13 -1.91 3.86
N ALA A 40 -4.18 -2.57 3.39
CA ALA A 40 -5.01 -2.04 2.31
C ALA A 40 -5.70 -0.73 2.72
N VAL A 41 -6.30 -0.68 3.92
CA VAL A 41 -6.96 0.54 4.42
C VAL A 41 -5.94 1.66 4.60
N SER A 42 -4.78 1.36 5.18
CA SER A 42 -3.71 2.36 5.33
C SER A 42 -3.22 2.88 3.98
N SER A 43 -3.14 2.02 2.97
CA SER A 43 -2.75 2.46 1.61
C SER A 43 -3.80 3.37 0.98
N TYR A 44 -5.08 3.13 1.21
CA TYR A 44 -6.15 4.02 0.74
C TYR A 44 -6.07 5.40 1.43
N ARG A 45 -5.81 5.42 2.73
CA ARG A 45 -5.58 6.67 3.45
C ARG A 45 -4.40 7.44 2.89
N ALA A 46 -3.32 6.74 2.58
CA ALA A 46 -2.14 7.34 1.99
C ALA A 46 -2.43 7.96 0.62
N GLN A 47 -3.20 7.26 -0.23
CA GLN A 47 -3.58 7.80 -1.53
C GLN A 47 -4.41 9.08 -1.40
N CYS A 48 -5.37 9.09 -0.49
CA CYS A 48 -6.20 10.26 -0.24
C CYS A 48 -5.36 11.43 0.30
N ALA A 49 -4.47 11.17 1.25
CA ALA A 49 -3.61 12.19 1.82
C ALA A 49 -2.68 12.79 0.75
N ALA A 50 -2.07 11.96 -0.09
CA ALA A 50 -1.19 12.42 -1.17
C ALA A 50 -1.95 13.26 -2.19
N ALA A 51 -3.17 12.85 -2.55
CA ALA A 51 -4.01 13.59 -3.49
C ALA A 51 -4.42 14.96 -2.94
N LEU A 52 -4.56 15.06 -1.61
CA LEU A 52 -4.86 16.32 -0.93
C LEU A 52 -3.62 17.17 -0.61
N GLY A 53 -2.43 16.67 -0.99
CA GLY A 53 -1.18 17.40 -0.77
C GLY A 53 -0.53 17.17 0.60
N ASP A 54 -1.08 16.29 1.42
CA ASP A 54 -0.53 15.95 2.73
C ASP A 54 0.42 14.76 2.62
N PHE A 55 1.62 15.03 2.12
CA PHE A 55 2.62 14.00 1.87
C PHE A 55 3.18 13.38 3.16
N ASP A 56 3.24 14.14 4.24
CA ASP A 56 3.71 13.62 5.54
C ASP A 56 2.73 12.59 6.09
N ALA A 57 1.43 12.85 5.99
CA ALA A 57 0.40 11.88 6.38
C ALA A 57 0.44 10.65 5.48
N ALA A 58 0.62 10.83 4.17
CA ALA A 58 0.74 9.73 3.22
C ALA A 58 1.93 8.82 3.57
N GLU A 59 3.08 9.41 3.89
CA GLU A 59 4.26 8.65 4.32
C GLU A 59 3.97 7.84 5.59
N ARG A 60 3.35 8.46 6.61
CA ARG A 60 3.02 7.78 7.86
C ARG A 60 2.11 6.57 7.62
N HIS A 61 1.06 6.73 6.82
CA HIS A 61 0.13 5.65 6.52
C HIS A 61 0.82 4.51 5.78
N LEU A 62 1.70 4.81 4.84
CA LEU A 62 2.44 3.78 4.12
C LEU A 62 3.46 3.06 5.01
N ARG A 63 4.10 3.77 5.94
CA ARG A 63 5.01 3.14 6.91
C ARG A 63 4.25 2.18 7.85
N VAL A 64 3.06 2.57 8.30
CA VAL A 64 2.20 1.68 9.10
C VAL A 64 1.82 0.44 8.30
N ALA A 65 1.40 0.62 7.05
CA ALA A 65 1.03 -0.50 6.17
C ALA A 65 2.21 -1.45 5.96
N LEU A 66 3.40 -0.93 5.68
CA LEU A 66 4.61 -1.74 5.51
C LEU A 66 4.95 -2.53 6.77
N ASP A 67 4.88 -1.91 7.94
CA ASP A 67 5.15 -2.58 9.21
C ASP A 67 4.21 -3.76 9.42
N LEU A 68 2.92 -3.59 9.17
CA LEU A 68 1.92 -4.65 9.29
C LEU A 68 2.23 -5.83 8.36
N VAL A 69 2.59 -5.55 7.12
CA VAL A 69 2.89 -6.59 6.12
C VAL A 69 4.21 -7.30 6.46
N GLU A 70 5.23 -6.56 6.84
CA GLU A 70 6.54 -7.13 7.17
C GLU A 70 6.48 -8.05 8.39
N ARG A 71 5.66 -7.72 9.38
CA ARG A 71 5.41 -8.61 10.53
C ARG A 71 4.80 -9.94 10.08
N ARG A 72 3.88 -9.90 9.13
CA ARG A 72 3.29 -11.13 8.58
C ARG A 72 4.31 -11.93 7.79
N MET A 73 5.18 -11.29 7.04
CA MET A 73 6.23 -11.95 6.27
C MET A 73 7.20 -12.70 7.18
N THR A 74 7.57 -12.12 8.31
CA THR A 74 8.49 -12.77 9.27
C THR A 74 7.84 -13.96 9.96
N ALA A 75 6.52 -14.00 10.06
CA ALA A 75 5.78 -15.10 10.66
C ALA A 75 5.55 -16.28 9.71
N LEU A 76 5.75 -16.10 8.40
CA LEU A 76 5.53 -17.11 7.39
C LEU A 76 6.86 -17.75 6.95
N PRO A 77 6.90 -19.09 6.78
CA PRO A 77 8.10 -19.72 6.23
C PRO A 77 8.29 -19.30 4.77
N ALA A 78 9.52 -18.97 4.41
CA ALA A 78 9.86 -18.74 3.00
C ALA A 78 9.84 -20.08 2.26
N ASP A 79 9.09 -20.17 1.17
CA ASP A 79 9.08 -21.36 0.32
C ASP A 79 9.38 -20.96 -1.14
N GLU A 80 9.78 -21.96 -1.92
CA GLU A 80 10.19 -21.78 -3.30
C GLU A 80 9.02 -21.40 -4.21
N ALA A 81 7.84 -21.95 -3.93
CA ALA A 81 6.63 -21.65 -4.69
C ALA A 81 6.19 -20.20 -4.50
N ALA A 82 6.30 -19.66 -3.28
CA ALA A 82 6.00 -18.27 -3.00
C ALA A 82 6.96 -17.34 -3.75
N ARG A 83 8.26 -17.69 -3.79
CA ARG A 83 9.27 -16.93 -4.53
C ARG A 83 8.99 -16.93 -6.03
N ALA A 84 8.59 -18.08 -6.58
CA ALA A 84 8.25 -18.19 -8.00
C ALA A 84 7.03 -17.35 -8.36
N ARG A 85 6.00 -17.36 -7.51
CA ARG A 85 4.80 -16.52 -7.71
C ARG A 85 5.15 -15.04 -7.66
N LEU A 86 6.00 -14.64 -6.72
CA LEU A 86 6.45 -13.26 -6.61
C LEU A 86 7.22 -12.85 -7.86
N ALA A 87 8.18 -13.65 -8.32
CA ALA A 87 8.95 -13.37 -9.52
C ALA A 87 8.06 -13.17 -10.75
N ALA A 88 7.05 -14.05 -10.92
CA ALA A 88 6.10 -13.93 -12.02
C ALA A 88 5.27 -12.64 -11.91
N ALA A 89 4.83 -12.28 -10.70
CA ALA A 89 4.03 -11.07 -10.47
C ALA A 89 4.83 -9.80 -10.71
N LEU A 90 6.14 -9.80 -10.45
CA LEU A 90 7.00 -8.64 -10.66
C LEU A 90 7.12 -8.22 -12.13
N THR A 91 6.82 -9.14 -13.06
CA THR A 91 6.86 -8.81 -14.50
C THR A 91 5.66 -8.02 -14.97
N ILE A 92 4.58 -7.98 -14.20
CA ILE A 92 3.30 -7.35 -14.58
C ILE A 92 2.78 -6.44 -13.45
N LEU A 93 3.65 -5.67 -12.84
CA LEU A 93 3.26 -4.77 -11.76
C LEU A 93 2.30 -3.67 -12.26
N PRO A 94 1.22 -3.39 -11.51
CA PRO A 94 0.39 -2.24 -11.80
C PRO A 94 1.13 -0.94 -11.51
N PRO A 95 0.62 0.22 -11.98
CA PRO A 95 1.21 1.51 -11.63
C PRO A 95 1.34 1.70 -10.11
N ALA A 96 2.32 2.49 -9.70
CA ALA A 96 2.60 2.71 -8.27
C ALA A 96 1.43 3.33 -7.50
N ASP A 97 0.55 4.06 -8.17
CA ASP A 97 -0.63 4.69 -7.58
C ASP A 97 -1.86 3.78 -7.55
N ALA A 98 -1.77 2.56 -8.08
CA ALA A 98 -2.87 1.61 -8.03
C ALA A 98 -3.07 1.13 -6.58
N PRO A 99 -4.33 1.05 -6.09
CA PRO A 99 -4.58 0.66 -4.71
C PRO A 99 -4.23 -0.80 -4.44
N VAL A 100 -3.74 -1.05 -3.22
CA VAL A 100 -3.57 -2.41 -2.72
C VAL A 100 -4.94 -2.94 -2.31
N THR A 101 -5.30 -4.14 -2.74
CA THR A 101 -6.57 -4.75 -2.37
C THR A 101 -6.41 -5.63 -1.12
N PRO A 102 -7.47 -5.76 -0.30
CA PRO A 102 -7.41 -6.64 0.88
C PRO A 102 -7.10 -8.10 0.52
N THR A 103 -7.55 -8.55 -0.64
CA THR A 103 -7.28 -9.91 -1.11
C THR A 103 -5.79 -10.11 -1.36
N LEU A 104 -5.14 -9.16 -2.02
CA LEU A 104 -3.70 -9.23 -2.28
C LEU A 104 -2.90 -9.24 -0.98
N GLU A 105 -3.29 -8.41 -0.03
CA GLU A 105 -2.64 -8.34 1.28
C GLU A 105 -2.61 -9.71 1.98
N VAL A 106 -3.69 -10.48 1.87
CA VAL A 106 -3.81 -11.81 2.48
C VAL A 106 -3.04 -12.86 1.70
N ILE A 107 -3.16 -12.85 0.37
CA ILE A 107 -2.60 -13.91 -0.48
C ILE A 107 -1.09 -13.78 -0.66
N SER A 108 -0.61 -12.56 -0.85
CA SER A 108 0.81 -12.31 -1.14
C SER A 108 1.31 -11.08 -0.38
N PRO A 109 1.69 -11.26 0.90
CA PRO A 109 2.28 -10.15 1.65
C PRO A 109 3.57 -9.63 1.03
N GLU A 110 4.36 -10.48 0.37
CA GLU A 110 5.60 -10.09 -0.29
C GLU A 110 5.34 -9.10 -1.44
N LEU A 111 4.36 -9.41 -2.28
CA LEU A 111 3.98 -8.51 -3.38
C LEU A 111 3.36 -7.24 -2.85
N THR A 112 2.57 -7.34 -1.78
CA THR A 112 1.98 -6.18 -1.12
C THR A 112 3.08 -5.24 -0.60
N ALA A 113 4.13 -5.78 0.02
CA ALA A 113 5.27 -4.97 0.49
C ALA A 113 5.96 -4.25 -0.67
N VAL A 114 6.17 -4.93 -1.78
CA VAL A 114 6.75 -4.31 -2.99
C VAL A 114 5.89 -3.15 -3.47
N ARG A 115 4.59 -3.36 -3.55
CA ARG A 115 3.67 -2.31 -4.02
C ARG A 115 3.61 -1.12 -3.08
N LEU A 116 3.62 -1.36 -1.77
CA LEU A 116 3.63 -0.28 -0.77
C LEU A 116 4.91 0.55 -0.85
N ARG A 117 6.06 -0.07 -1.06
CA ARG A 117 7.33 0.66 -1.23
C ARG A 117 7.33 1.49 -2.50
N ARG A 118 6.76 0.98 -3.59
CA ARG A 118 6.60 1.76 -4.82
C ARG A 118 5.69 2.96 -4.62
N MET A 119 4.58 2.78 -3.89
CA MET A 119 3.68 3.88 -3.52
C MET A 119 4.43 4.93 -2.70
N LEU A 120 5.24 4.50 -1.74
CA LEU A 120 6.03 5.40 -0.89
C LEU A 120 7.04 6.19 -1.73
N ALA A 121 7.74 5.54 -2.66
CA ALA A 121 8.65 6.21 -3.58
C ALA A 121 7.91 7.24 -4.45
N ALA A 122 6.72 6.90 -4.93
CA ALA A 122 5.89 7.83 -5.71
C ALA A 122 5.47 9.05 -4.88
N VAL A 123 5.13 8.86 -3.61
CA VAL A 123 4.82 9.97 -2.68
C VAL A 123 6.03 10.87 -2.51
N PHE A 124 7.22 10.31 -2.31
CA PHE A 124 8.45 11.08 -2.19
C PHE A 124 8.74 11.90 -3.46
N MET A 125 8.53 11.31 -4.63
CA MET A 125 8.70 12.04 -5.90
C MET A 125 7.76 13.22 -6.00
N LYS A 126 6.49 13.03 -5.64
CA LYS A 126 5.50 14.13 -5.64
C LYS A 126 5.83 15.21 -4.62
N ALA A 127 6.46 14.84 -3.52
CA ALA A 127 6.89 15.78 -2.47
C ALA A 127 8.19 16.49 -2.79
N GLY A 128 8.84 16.18 -3.91
CA GLY A 128 10.15 16.73 -4.27
C GLY A 128 11.32 16.09 -3.52
N ARG A 129 11.11 14.94 -2.88
CA ARG A 129 12.11 14.21 -2.10
C ARG A 129 12.69 13.07 -2.94
N GLU A 130 13.38 13.44 -4.02
CA GLU A 130 13.89 12.46 -5.02
C GLU A 130 14.88 11.48 -4.43
N LEU A 131 15.77 11.92 -3.55
CA LEU A 131 16.77 11.05 -2.93
C LEU A 131 16.09 9.98 -2.04
N ASP A 132 15.08 10.36 -1.29
CA ASP A 132 14.32 9.41 -0.47
C ASP A 132 13.59 8.40 -1.35
N ALA A 133 13.05 8.84 -2.49
CA ALA A 133 12.42 7.94 -3.46
C ALA A 133 13.43 6.93 -4.01
N GLU A 134 14.62 7.37 -4.40
CA GLU A 134 15.67 6.48 -4.90
C GLU A 134 16.08 5.45 -3.85
N MET A 135 16.18 5.86 -2.58
CA MET A 135 16.52 4.95 -1.48
C MET A 135 15.47 3.86 -1.29
N GLU A 136 14.18 4.21 -1.38
CA GLU A 136 13.10 3.20 -1.29
C GLU A 136 13.14 2.24 -2.48
N LEU A 137 13.32 2.76 -3.70
CA LEU A 137 13.40 1.92 -4.90
C LEU A 137 14.61 0.99 -4.87
N ALA A 138 15.71 1.41 -4.27
CA ALA A 138 16.91 0.57 -4.14
C ALA A 138 16.67 -0.66 -3.25
N LEU A 139 15.67 -0.64 -2.38
CA LEU A 139 15.30 -1.79 -1.55
C LEU A 139 14.46 -2.83 -2.31
N LEU A 140 14.03 -2.51 -3.53
CA LEU A 140 13.17 -3.36 -4.32
C LEU A 140 13.98 -4.21 -5.32
N PRO A 141 13.42 -5.37 -5.77
CA PRO A 141 13.95 -6.06 -6.92
C PRO A 141 14.03 -5.12 -8.13
N VAL A 142 14.99 -5.36 -9.01
CA VAL A 142 15.24 -4.49 -10.19
C VAL A 142 13.96 -4.32 -11.03
N GLU A 143 13.19 -5.40 -11.18
CA GLU A 143 11.94 -5.43 -11.96
C GLU A 143 10.86 -4.50 -11.39
N ALA A 144 10.97 -4.14 -10.13
CA ALA A 144 9.96 -3.34 -9.42
C ALA A 144 10.35 -1.86 -9.29
N ARG A 145 11.50 -1.44 -9.77
CA ARG A 145 12.04 -0.08 -9.56
C ARG A 145 11.46 0.98 -10.48
N SER A 146 10.61 0.59 -11.41
CA SER A 146 9.93 1.51 -12.31
C SER A 146 8.58 1.92 -11.73
N LEU A 147 8.27 3.18 -11.71
CA LEU A 147 7.00 3.72 -11.26
C LEU A 147 6.06 3.96 -12.44
#